data_0bfa6aa0b3ab9217bf5ca045088e3914
#
_entry.id   0bfa6aa0b3ab9217bf5ca045088e3914
#
_cell.length_a   1.000
_cell.length_b   1.000
_cell.length_c   1.000
_cell.angle_alpha   90.00
_cell.angle_beta   90.00
_cell.angle_gamma   90.00
#
_symmetry.space_group_name_H-M   'P 1'
#
loop_
_entity.id
_entity.type
_entity.pdbx_description
1 polymer ?
#
loop_
_entity_poly.entity_id
_entity_poly.type
_entity_poly.pdbx_seq_one_letter_code
_entity_poly.pdbx_strand_id
1 'polypeptide(L)'
;MISVCIATHNGAHYIKEQIESILCQLGTNDEIIISDDGSNDKTIDILLAFNDKRIIIYSFKQPKKSKHSHTYVCKNFENALKHAKGDYIFLADQDDWWMPNKVEKCLEDLKKHTLVVHQAEICNEDLKPKELLMYRDKFVFKNYLSLKVGKYYGCTLAFRRELMKYIFPFPDRLVLHDQWIGCMA
;
A
#
# COMPACT_ATOMS: atom_id res chain seq x y z
N MET A 1 -11.16 0.35 -13.15
CA MET A 1 -10.12 1.35 -12.81
C MET A 1 -9.39 0.92 -11.55
N ILE A 2 -8.06 1.09 -11.50
CA ILE A 2 -7.22 0.73 -10.36
C ILE A 2 -6.71 2.01 -9.69
N SER A 3 -6.67 2.03 -8.36
CA SER A 3 -5.93 3.02 -7.57
C SER A 3 -4.84 2.30 -6.78
N VAL A 4 -3.59 2.71 -6.95
CA VAL A 4 -2.48 2.29 -6.09
C VAL A 4 -2.24 3.38 -5.06
N CYS A 5 -2.37 3.06 -3.78
CA CYS A 5 -2.21 4.00 -2.67
C CYS A 5 -0.85 3.80 -2.01
N ILE A 6 -0.06 4.87 -1.95
CA ILE A 6 1.29 4.88 -1.38
C ILE A 6 1.38 5.96 -0.31
N ALA A 7 1.91 5.61 0.85
CA ALA A 7 2.30 6.55 1.90
C ALA A 7 3.81 6.77 1.82
N THR A 8 4.26 8.03 1.67
CA THR A 8 5.68 8.36 1.55
C THR A 8 6.17 9.28 2.66
N HIS A 9 7.42 9.10 3.05
CA HIS A 9 8.21 10.01 3.87
C HIS A 9 9.70 9.72 3.68
N ASN A 10 10.45 10.67 3.09
CA ASN A 10 11.89 10.55 2.84
C ASN A 10 12.28 9.24 2.14
N GLY A 11 11.60 8.93 1.04
CA GLY A 11 11.76 7.70 0.26
C GLY A 11 12.65 7.83 -0.98
N ALA A 12 13.43 8.91 -1.13
CA ALA A 12 14.17 9.23 -2.35
C ALA A 12 15.07 8.10 -2.86
N HIS A 13 15.51 7.21 -1.97
CA HIS A 13 16.40 6.12 -2.32
C HIS A 13 15.71 5.01 -3.12
N TYR A 14 14.42 4.76 -2.87
CA TYR A 14 13.69 3.60 -3.40
C TYR A 14 12.52 3.97 -4.32
N ILE A 15 11.94 5.17 -4.13
CA ILE A 15 10.65 5.53 -4.72
C ILE A 15 10.65 5.46 -6.26
N LYS A 16 11.81 5.67 -6.90
CA LYS A 16 11.91 5.61 -8.36
C LYS A 16 11.62 4.20 -8.88
N GLU A 17 12.35 3.21 -8.38
CA GLU A 17 12.20 1.81 -8.78
C GLU A 17 10.80 1.29 -8.44
N GLN A 18 10.27 1.67 -7.29
CA GLN A 18 8.91 1.32 -6.89
C GLN A 18 7.88 1.84 -7.90
N ILE A 19 7.92 3.13 -8.25
CA ILE A 19 6.98 3.74 -9.20
C ILE A 19 7.13 3.13 -10.60
N GLU A 20 8.35 2.91 -11.08
CA GLU A 20 8.59 2.25 -12.38
C GLU A 20 7.97 0.86 -12.43
N SER A 21 8.13 0.05 -11.36
CA SER A 21 7.57 -1.30 -11.26
C SER A 21 6.05 -1.35 -11.21
N ILE A 22 5.40 -0.28 -10.74
CA ILE A 22 3.95 -0.12 -10.71
C ILE A 22 3.44 0.37 -12.08
N LEU A 23 4.04 1.45 -12.61
CA LEU A 23 3.56 2.10 -13.83
C LEU A 23 3.52 1.16 -15.04
N CYS A 24 4.47 0.21 -15.15
CA CYS A 24 4.50 -0.75 -16.25
C CYS A 24 3.34 -1.76 -16.24
N GLN A 25 2.59 -1.86 -15.13
CA GLN A 25 1.44 -2.75 -14.96
C GLN A 25 0.09 -2.03 -15.00
N LEU A 26 0.09 -0.69 -15.03
CA LEU A 26 -1.13 0.13 -15.00
C LEU A 26 -1.54 0.61 -16.39
N GLY A 27 -2.84 0.61 -16.64
CA GLY A 27 -3.44 1.21 -17.82
C GLY A 27 -3.52 2.74 -17.75
N THR A 28 -3.95 3.36 -18.83
CA THR A 28 -4.00 4.83 -18.98
C THR A 28 -5.04 5.52 -18.10
N ASN A 29 -6.03 4.76 -17.62
CA ASN A 29 -7.12 5.26 -16.77
C ASN A 29 -6.90 4.92 -15.29
N ASP A 30 -5.83 4.20 -14.96
CA ASP A 30 -5.48 3.88 -13.57
C ASP A 30 -4.71 5.04 -12.93
N GLU A 31 -4.58 5.02 -11.61
CA GLU A 31 -3.94 6.09 -10.85
C GLU A 31 -3.02 5.57 -9.75
N ILE A 32 -1.99 6.34 -9.45
CA ILE A 32 -1.13 6.17 -8.27
C ILE A 32 -1.37 7.38 -7.38
N ILE A 33 -1.97 7.14 -6.23
CA ILE A 33 -2.24 8.16 -5.21
C ILE A 33 -1.14 8.12 -4.18
N ILE A 34 -0.34 9.16 -4.16
CA ILE A 34 0.76 9.32 -3.20
C ILE A 34 0.34 10.30 -2.14
N SER A 35 0.41 9.88 -0.88
CA SER A 35 0.25 10.76 0.27
C SER A 35 1.61 10.97 0.93
N ASP A 36 2.14 12.17 0.86
CA ASP A 36 3.47 12.51 1.37
C ASP A 36 3.41 13.19 2.72
N ASP A 37 4.07 12.59 3.72
CA ASP A 37 4.14 13.08 5.10
C ASP A 37 5.33 14.04 5.30
N GLY A 38 5.39 15.08 4.45
CA GLY A 38 6.36 16.16 4.59
C GLY A 38 7.80 15.71 4.35
N SER A 39 8.06 15.00 3.26
CA SER A 39 9.44 14.66 2.85
C SER A 39 10.30 15.91 2.70
N ASN A 40 11.53 15.82 3.17
CA ASN A 40 12.52 16.90 3.09
C ASN A 40 13.77 16.51 2.26
N ASP A 41 13.73 15.32 1.66
CA ASP A 41 14.71 14.81 0.70
C ASP A 41 14.22 15.02 -0.75
N LYS A 42 14.77 14.31 -1.71
CA LYS A 42 14.40 14.41 -3.13
C LYS A 42 13.17 13.58 -3.53
N THR A 43 12.41 13.03 -2.58
CA THR A 43 11.24 12.17 -2.87
C THR A 43 10.27 12.85 -3.83
N ILE A 44 9.85 14.07 -3.53
CA ILE A 44 8.87 14.81 -4.35
C ILE A 44 9.45 15.19 -5.71
N ASP A 45 10.71 15.60 -5.76
CA ASP A 45 11.38 15.95 -7.03
C ASP A 45 11.43 14.74 -7.98
N ILE A 46 11.76 13.54 -7.44
CA ILE A 46 11.78 12.28 -8.20
C ILE A 46 10.40 11.95 -8.73
N LEU A 47 9.35 12.07 -7.91
CA LEU A 47 7.98 11.78 -8.31
C LEU A 47 7.48 12.72 -9.41
N LEU A 48 7.77 14.00 -9.30
CA LEU A 48 7.40 15.01 -10.31
C LEU A 48 8.17 14.81 -11.63
N ALA A 49 9.41 14.30 -11.58
CA ALA A 49 10.22 14.04 -12.75
C ALA A 49 9.66 12.94 -13.69
N PHE A 50 8.78 12.05 -13.20
CA PHE A 50 8.07 11.08 -14.04
C PHE A 50 7.18 11.74 -15.09
N ASN A 51 6.64 12.92 -14.80
CA ASN A 51 5.73 13.65 -15.69
C ASN A 51 4.59 12.77 -16.23
N ASP A 52 4.08 11.84 -15.41
CA ASP A 52 3.01 10.89 -15.76
C ASP A 52 1.71 11.33 -15.05
N LYS A 53 0.66 11.57 -15.86
CA LYS A 53 -0.65 12.03 -15.36
C LYS A 53 -1.35 11.06 -14.41
N ARG A 54 -0.92 9.81 -14.36
CA ARG A 54 -1.43 8.79 -13.43
C ARG A 54 -0.93 8.98 -12.02
N ILE A 55 0.17 9.72 -11.81
CA ILE A 55 0.75 10.00 -10.50
C ILE A 55 0.10 11.27 -9.94
N ILE A 56 -0.57 11.14 -8.80
CA ILE A 56 -1.26 12.24 -8.12
C ILE A 56 -0.71 12.31 -6.69
N ILE A 57 -0.11 13.45 -6.36
CA ILE A 57 0.58 13.65 -5.08
C ILE A 57 -0.27 14.55 -4.17
N TYR A 58 -0.53 14.08 -2.97
CA TYR A 58 -1.20 14.82 -1.91
C TYR A 58 -0.26 15.05 -0.73
N SER A 59 -0.15 16.29 -0.29
CA SER A 59 0.56 16.60 0.95
C SER A 59 -0.28 16.16 2.15
N PHE A 60 0.31 15.39 3.03
CA PHE A 60 -0.27 15.02 4.31
C PHE A 60 0.35 15.88 5.41
N LYS A 61 -0.50 16.56 6.18
CA LYS A 61 -0.07 17.29 7.37
C LYS A 61 -0.47 16.47 8.59
N GLN A 62 0.52 15.97 9.30
CA GLN A 62 0.30 15.20 10.50
C GLN A 62 -0.58 15.95 11.53
N PRO A 63 -1.60 15.32 12.10
CA PRO A 63 -2.23 15.84 13.29
C PRO A 63 -1.20 15.85 14.44
N LYS A 64 -1.23 16.90 15.27
CA LYS A 64 -0.25 17.13 16.34
C LYS A 64 -0.01 15.86 17.16
N LYS A 65 1.27 15.46 17.22
CA LYS A 65 1.90 14.44 18.10
C LYS A 65 1.04 13.25 18.53
N SER A 66 1.09 12.17 17.75
CA SER A 66 0.81 10.83 18.28
C SER A 66 2.03 10.33 19.05
N LYS A 67 1.79 9.56 20.13
CA LYS A 67 2.86 8.89 20.90
C LYS A 67 3.49 7.70 20.14
N HIS A 68 2.89 7.25 19.03
CA HIS A 68 3.29 6.08 18.27
C HIS A 68 3.56 6.44 16.80
N SER A 69 4.77 6.17 16.33
CA SER A 69 5.18 6.43 14.94
C SER A 69 4.28 5.73 13.92
N HIS A 70 3.85 4.50 14.19
CA HIS A 70 2.96 3.74 13.31
C HIS A 70 1.59 4.41 13.06
N THR A 71 1.09 5.21 14.01
CA THR A 71 -0.15 5.98 13.80
C THR A 71 -0.02 6.97 12.65
N TYR A 72 1.16 7.51 12.43
CA TYR A 72 1.41 8.45 11.32
C TYR A 72 1.31 7.74 9.97
N VAL A 73 1.93 6.56 9.85
CA VAL A 73 1.83 5.73 8.65
C VAL A 73 0.38 5.37 8.35
N CYS A 74 -0.40 4.97 9.39
CA CYS A 74 -1.82 4.66 9.22
C CYS A 74 -2.63 5.86 8.72
N LYS A 75 -2.40 7.04 9.27
CA LYS A 75 -3.10 8.26 8.86
C LYS A 75 -2.67 8.74 7.48
N ASN A 76 -1.42 8.51 7.10
CA ASN A 76 -0.92 8.80 5.77
C ASN A 76 -1.57 7.89 4.72
N PHE A 77 -1.68 6.57 4.99
CA PHE A 77 -2.46 5.66 4.16
C PHE A 77 -3.95 6.01 4.13
N GLU A 78 -4.55 6.38 5.27
CA GLU A 78 -5.93 6.85 5.32
C GLU A 78 -6.15 8.04 4.39
N ASN A 79 -5.20 8.99 4.35
CA ASN A 79 -5.25 10.12 3.45
C ASN A 79 -5.15 9.70 1.98
N ALA A 80 -4.23 8.81 1.61
CA ALA A 80 -4.14 8.27 0.24
C ALA A 80 -5.45 7.58 -0.17
N LEU A 81 -5.98 6.71 0.66
CA LEU A 81 -7.22 5.96 0.41
C LEU A 81 -8.45 6.87 0.21
N LYS A 82 -8.55 7.99 0.93
CA LYS A 82 -9.63 8.96 0.76
C LYS A 82 -9.69 9.58 -0.63
N HIS A 83 -8.55 9.66 -1.32
CA HIS A 83 -8.45 10.23 -2.65
C HIS A 83 -8.55 9.20 -3.78
N ALA A 84 -8.46 7.91 -3.46
CA ALA A 84 -8.56 6.83 -4.43
C ALA A 84 -9.94 6.77 -5.09
N LYS A 85 -9.99 6.61 -6.43
CA LYS A 85 -11.21 6.57 -7.24
C LYS A 85 -11.46 5.22 -7.92
N GLY A 86 -10.46 4.35 -7.95
CA GLY A 86 -10.53 3.04 -8.61
C GLY A 86 -11.50 2.07 -7.96
N ASP A 87 -11.98 1.10 -8.72
CA ASP A 87 -12.83 0.00 -8.24
C ASP A 87 -12.01 -1.04 -7.47
N TYR A 88 -10.73 -1.11 -7.80
CA TYR A 88 -9.73 -1.97 -7.18
C TYR A 88 -8.65 -1.12 -6.56
N ILE A 89 -8.37 -1.38 -5.30
CA ILE A 89 -7.39 -0.63 -4.50
C ILE A 89 -6.21 -1.54 -4.19
N PHE A 90 -5.00 -1.05 -4.45
CA PHE A 90 -3.76 -1.71 -4.08
C PHE A 90 -3.03 -0.83 -3.07
N LEU A 91 -2.48 -1.42 -2.03
CA LEU A 91 -1.54 -0.73 -1.17
C LEU A 91 -0.10 -1.03 -1.60
N ALA A 92 0.78 -0.07 -1.46
CA ALA A 92 2.19 -0.23 -1.70
C ALA A 92 3.00 0.60 -0.70
N ASP A 93 4.09 0.04 -0.20
CA ASP A 93 5.08 0.80 0.54
C ASP A 93 6.01 1.50 -0.45
N GLN A 94 6.74 2.53 -0.01
CA GLN A 94 7.57 3.35 -0.89
C GLN A 94 8.87 2.67 -1.35
N ASP A 95 9.23 1.54 -0.74
CA ASP A 95 10.52 0.86 -0.79
C ASP A 95 10.42 -0.61 -1.23
N ASP A 96 9.31 -0.97 -1.87
CA ASP A 96 9.12 -2.28 -2.48
C ASP A 96 9.46 -2.28 -3.98
N TRP A 97 9.33 -3.44 -4.60
CA TRP A 97 9.33 -3.64 -6.04
C TRP A 97 8.26 -4.64 -6.45
N TRP A 98 7.43 -4.28 -7.43
CA TRP A 98 6.33 -5.13 -7.88
C TRP A 98 6.79 -6.12 -8.94
N MET A 99 6.68 -7.41 -8.62
CA MET A 99 6.91 -8.49 -9.57
C MET A 99 6.00 -8.35 -10.79
N PRO A 100 6.45 -8.72 -12.01
CA PRO A 100 5.60 -8.77 -13.20
C PRO A 100 4.32 -9.56 -12.94
N ASN A 101 3.19 -9.13 -13.55
CA ASN A 101 1.87 -9.76 -13.45
C ASN A 101 1.21 -9.69 -12.05
N LYS A 102 1.74 -8.91 -11.09
CA LYS A 102 1.10 -8.74 -9.78
C LYS A 102 -0.34 -8.24 -9.93
N VAL A 103 -0.53 -7.18 -10.72
CA VAL A 103 -1.84 -6.56 -10.92
C VAL A 103 -2.81 -7.56 -11.56
N GLU A 104 -2.41 -8.21 -12.65
CA GLU A 104 -3.24 -9.19 -13.37
C GLU A 104 -3.73 -10.31 -12.45
N LYS A 105 -2.81 -10.95 -11.72
CA LYS A 105 -3.13 -12.04 -10.78
C LYS A 105 -4.07 -11.59 -9.66
N CYS A 106 -3.80 -10.44 -9.05
CA CYS A 106 -4.67 -9.90 -8.00
C CYS A 106 -6.08 -9.58 -8.54
N LEU A 107 -6.19 -9.03 -9.75
CA LEU A 107 -7.50 -8.75 -10.36
C LEU A 107 -8.29 -10.01 -10.65
N GLU A 108 -7.65 -11.11 -11.05
CA GLU A 108 -8.33 -12.41 -11.24
C GLU A 108 -8.97 -12.90 -9.94
N ASP A 109 -8.23 -12.83 -8.84
CA ASP A 109 -8.74 -13.25 -7.52
C ASP A 109 -9.80 -12.28 -6.98
N LEU A 110 -9.66 -10.97 -7.23
CA LEU A 110 -10.63 -9.96 -6.82
C LEU A 110 -11.98 -10.07 -7.56
N LYS A 111 -12.07 -10.83 -8.66
CA LYS A 111 -13.37 -11.18 -9.26
C LYS A 111 -14.24 -12.03 -8.32
N LYS A 112 -13.61 -12.78 -7.42
CA LYS A 112 -14.29 -13.75 -6.52
C LYS A 112 -14.22 -13.35 -5.05
N HIS A 113 -13.28 -12.48 -4.67
CA HIS A 113 -12.98 -12.13 -3.29
C HIS A 113 -12.98 -10.61 -3.11
N THR A 114 -13.32 -10.13 -1.91
CA THR A 114 -13.29 -8.72 -1.56
C THR A 114 -11.87 -8.22 -1.27
N LEU A 115 -11.03 -9.09 -0.68
CA LEU A 115 -9.63 -8.84 -0.35
C LEU A 115 -8.76 -9.98 -0.89
N VAL A 116 -7.60 -9.61 -1.41
CA VAL A 116 -6.50 -10.53 -1.76
C VAL A 116 -5.28 -10.18 -0.92
N VAL A 117 -4.65 -11.21 -0.38
CA VAL A 117 -3.35 -11.13 0.30
C VAL A 117 -2.39 -12.00 -0.48
N HIS A 118 -1.39 -11.42 -1.10
CA HIS A 118 -0.42 -12.16 -1.89
C HIS A 118 0.89 -12.39 -1.14
N GLN A 119 1.67 -13.35 -1.61
CA GLN A 119 3.01 -13.61 -1.11
C GLN A 119 3.97 -12.49 -1.53
N ALA A 120 4.98 -12.23 -0.71
CA ALA A 120 6.11 -11.38 -1.04
C ALA A 120 7.42 -12.09 -0.69
N GLU A 121 8.46 -11.81 -1.46
CA GLU A 121 9.82 -12.26 -1.21
C GLU A 121 10.61 -11.14 -0.56
N ILE A 122 11.40 -11.46 0.46
CA ILE A 122 12.26 -10.50 1.14
C ILE A 122 13.56 -10.39 0.36
N CYS A 123 13.92 -9.17 -0.06
CA CYS A 123 15.17 -8.87 -0.74
C CYS A 123 16.08 -7.94 0.10
N ASN A 124 17.30 -7.73 -0.37
CA ASN A 124 18.19 -6.68 0.12
C ASN A 124 17.98 -5.37 -0.65
N GLU A 125 18.77 -4.35 -0.34
CA GLU A 125 18.71 -3.02 -0.98
C GLU A 125 18.99 -3.06 -2.50
N ASP A 126 19.73 -4.06 -2.99
CA ASP A 126 19.98 -4.27 -4.42
C ASP A 126 18.90 -5.14 -5.10
N LEU A 127 17.75 -5.34 -4.48
CA LEU A 127 16.65 -6.23 -4.93
C LEU A 127 17.07 -7.70 -5.12
N LYS A 128 18.18 -8.13 -4.49
CA LYS A 128 18.59 -9.53 -4.53
C LYS A 128 17.78 -10.35 -3.53
N PRO A 129 17.11 -11.44 -3.96
CA PRO A 129 16.33 -12.28 -3.08
C PRO A 129 17.16 -12.83 -1.92
N LYS A 130 16.57 -12.85 -0.73
CA LYS A 130 17.15 -13.51 0.46
C LYS A 130 16.66 -14.94 0.63
N GLU A 131 15.94 -15.47 -0.37
CA GLU A 131 15.26 -16.79 -0.31
C GLU A 131 14.31 -16.93 0.89
N LEU A 132 13.77 -15.82 1.35
CA LEU A 132 12.85 -15.73 2.47
C LEU A 132 11.52 -15.18 1.98
N LEU A 133 10.45 -15.91 2.28
CA LEU A 133 9.09 -15.48 2.02
C LEU A 133 8.53 -14.75 3.24
N MET A 134 7.72 -13.72 2.99
CA MET A 134 7.06 -12.94 4.04
C MET A 134 6.07 -13.81 4.82
N TYR A 135 5.32 -14.68 4.12
CA TYR A 135 4.43 -15.66 4.73
C TYR A 135 5.09 -17.05 4.63
N ARG A 136 5.59 -17.57 5.75
CA ARG A 136 6.26 -18.89 5.81
C ARG A 136 5.29 -20.06 5.73
N ASP A 137 4.09 -19.88 6.27
CA ASP A 137 3.03 -20.89 6.29
C ASP A 137 1.87 -20.49 5.40
N LYS A 138 1.07 -21.51 4.96
CA LYS A 138 -0.20 -21.23 4.29
C LYS A 138 -1.05 -20.33 5.18
N PHE A 139 -1.52 -19.23 4.61
CA PHE A 139 -2.41 -18.31 5.29
C PHE A 139 -3.70 -19.06 5.68
N VAL A 140 -3.82 -19.45 6.95
CA VAL A 140 -5.00 -20.14 7.44
C VAL A 140 -5.77 -19.23 8.37
N PHE A 141 -6.95 -18.80 7.95
CA PHE A 141 -7.91 -18.09 8.78
C PHE A 141 -8.47 -19.04 9.86
N LYS A 142 -7.72 -19.34 10.89
CA LYS A 142 -8.23 -20.23 11.93
C LYS A 142 -8.85 -19.54 13.13
N ASN A 143 -8.63 -18.25 13.36
CA ASN A 143 -9.23 -17.56 14.52
C ASN A 143 -9.36 -16.05 14.31
N TYR A 144 -10.58 -15.53 14.38
CA TYR A 144 -10.94 -14.12 14.50
C TYR A 144 -10.26 -13.40 15.68
N LEU A 145 -9.76 -14.12 16.65
CA LEU A 145 -9.21 -13.58 17.91
C LEU A 145 -7.68 -13.50 17.97
N SER A 146 -6.97 -13.92 16.95
CA SER A 146 -5.50 -13.77 16.97
C SER A 146 -5.04 -12.41 16.43
N LEU A 147 -5.62 -11.33 16.96
CA LEU A 147 -5.13 -9.95 16.81
C LEU A 147 -3.68 -9.75 17.32
N LYS A 148 -3.08 -10.79 17.90
CA LYS A 148 -1.76 -10.73 18.53
C LYS A 148 -0.57 -10.95 17.59
N VAL A 149 -0.78 -11.37 16.36
CA VAL A 149 0.33 -11.61 15.42
C VAL A 149 -0.03 -10.95 14.09
N GLY A 150 0.75 -9.98 13.67
CA GLY A 150 0.62 -9.31 12.39
C GLY A 150 0.58 -10.33 11.24
N LYS A 151 -0.58 -10.51 10.64
CA LYS A 151 -0.82 -11.45 9.54
C LYS A 151 -1.01 -10.75 8.21
N TYR A 152 -1.13 -9.44 8.24
CA TYR A 152 -1.32 -8.62 7.06
C TYR A 152 -0.14 -7.66 6.94
N TYR A 153 0.41 -7.56 5.76
CA TYR A 153 1.40 -6.55 5.40
C TYR A 153 0.81 -5.68 4.31
N GLY A 154 0.83 -4.38 4.48
CA GLY A 154 0.18 -3.41 3.61
C GLY A 154 0.52 -3.63 2.14
N CYS A 155 1.79 -3.76 1.82
CA CYS A 155 2.30 -3.98 0.47
C CYS A 155 1.80 -5.26 -0.23
N THR A 156 1.19 -6.19 0.52
CA THR A 156 0.62 -7.42 -0.02
C THR A 156 -0.89 -7.38 -0.20
N LEU A 157 -1.53 -6.24 0.09
CA LEU A 157 -2.99 -6.12 0.05
C LEU A 157 -3.49 -5.51 -1.26
N ALA A 158 -4.48 -6.17 -1.83
CA ALA A 158 -5.35 -5.62 -2.87
C ALA A 158 -6.81 -5.91 -2.52
N PHE A 159 -7.72 -4.96 -2.73
CA PHE A 159 -9.13 -5.13 -2.36
C PHE A 159 -10.09 -4.34 -3.25
N ARG A 160 -11.35 -4.75 -3.21
CA ARG A 160 -12.42 -4.07 -3.92
C ARG A 160 -12.83 -2.82 -3.16
N ARG A 161 -13.10 -1.74 -3.89
CA ARG A 161 -13.53 -0.45 -3.33
C ARG A 161 -14.66 -0.56 -2.31
N GLU A 162 -15.55 -1.53 -2.46
CA GLU A 162 -16.67 -1.71 -1.55
C GLU A 162 -16.25 -1.93 -0.08
N LEU A 163 -15.03 -2.44 0.15
CA LEU A 163 -14.48 -2.60 1.49
C LEU A 163 -14.27 -1.26 2.21
N MET A 164 -14.08 -0.17 1.46
CA MET A 164 -13.82 1.16 2.03
C MET A 164 -14.95 1.65 2.96
N LYS A 165 -16.21 1.25 2.73
CA LYS A 165 -17.35 1.57 3.63
C LYS A 165 -17.21 0.97 5.03
N TYR A 166 -16.44 -0.09 5.18
CA TYR A 166 -16.25 -0.78 6.45
C TYR A 166 -14.95 -0.36 7.14
N ILE A 167 -13.93 0.04 6.38
CA ILE A 167 -12.65 0.47 6.95
C ILE A 167 -12.65 1.95 7.37
N PHE A 168 -13.51 2.79 6.79
CA PHE A 168 -13.60 4.21 7.15
C PHE A 168 -14.69 4.49 8.19
N PRO A 169 -14.45 5.47 9.09
CA PRO A 169 -13.18 6.14 9.34
C PRO A 169 -12.18 5.21 10.04
N PHE A 170 -10.88 5.42 9.82
CA PHE A 170 -9.86 4.71 10.60
C PHE A 170 -9.97 5.10 12.08
N PRO A 171 -9.90 4.12 13.02
CA PRO A 171 -9.89 4.42 14.45
C PRO A 171 -8.75 5.36 14.83
N ASP A 172 -8.99 6.32 15.72
CA ASP A 172 -7.99 7.33 16.10
C ASP A 172 -6.71 6.76 16.71
N ARG A 173 -6.81 5.60 17.35
CA ARG A 173 -5.67 4.89 17.97
C ARG A 173 -5.19 3.71 17.14
N LEU A 174 -5.50 3.70 15.85
CA LEU A 174 -5.05 2.63 14.97
C LEU A 174 -3.53 2.63 14.88
N VAL A 175 -2.94 1.46 15.08
CA VAL A 175 -1.49 1.25 15.05
C VAL A 175 -1.06 0.57 13.76
N LEU A 176 -1.91 -0.29 13.19
CA LEU A 176 -1.61 -1.09 12.00
C LEU A 176 -2.79 -1.04 11.04
N HIS A 177 -2.66 -0.25 9.96
CA HIS A 177 -3.71 -0.07 8.95
C HIS A 177 -4.01 -1.35 8.18
N ASP A 178 -2.99 -2.14 7.90
CA ASP A 178 -3.06 -3.42 7.21
C ASP A 178 -3.86 -4.47 8.00
N GLN A 179 -3.60 -4.58 9.31
CA GLN A 179 -4.40 -5.42 10.20
C GLN A 179 -5.86 -4.98 10.24
N TRP A 180 -6.11 -3.67 10.32
CA TRP A 180 -7.45 -3.11 10.32
C TRP A 180 -8.20 -3.48 9.04
N ILE A 181 -7.60 -3.22 7.88
CA ILE A 181 -8.20 -3.54 6.57
C ILE A 181 -8.46 -5.04 6.44
N GLY A 182 -7.50 -5.87 6.82
CA GLY A 182 -7.64 -7.32 6.75
C GLY A 182 -8.69 -7.89 7.70
N CYS A 183 -8.91 -7.26 8.87
CA CYS A 183 -9.96 -7.69 9.82
C CYS A 183 -11.36 -7.27 9.40
N MET A 184 -11.49 -6.24 8.55
CA MET A 184 -12.78 -5.73 8.08
C MET A 184 -13.26 -6.38 6.78
N ALA A 185 -12.42 -7.22 6.15
CA ALA A 185 -12.71 -7.95 4.92
C ALA A 185 -13.40 -9.29 5.19
#